data_33a61fd17d9ab5e99ed7558998296409
#
_entry.id   33a61fd17d9ab5e99ed7558998296409
#
_cell.length_a   1.000
_cell.length_b   1.000
_cell.length_c   1.000
_cell.angle_alpha   90.00
_cell.angle_beta   90.00
_cell.angle_gamma   90.00
#
_symmetry.space_group_name_H-M   'P 1'
#
loop_
_entity.id
_entity.type
_entity.pdbx_description
1 polymer ?
#
loop_
_entity_poly.entity_id
_entity_poly.type
_entity_poly.pdbx_seq_one_letter_code
_entity_poly.pdbx_strand_id
1 'polypeptide(L)'
;AGLLSDLWHWKMIYALSGIAMFALALLMKGKLPQLPKLKITYFDIFKSMGSLLQQEPRLVFRSITGGFAFAAMSMLFSTIALLLTSEPFQLSDVLVGVVTLVGVFGALSTQWIGKWADRGYTLLLTWVGCGTLALSWVFLYLGGSSLISYIIGYALINLGLATTHSCNQNVIFRLRPDAKSRVNSIYMTLYFIGGACGSALGVYAWHHGGWTSTCLVGITLVMMAGVFALLDTLYSKKQSIA
;
A
#
# COMPACT_ATOMS: atom_id res chain seq x y z
N ALA A 1 15.35 1.44 13.07
CA ALA A 1 15.30 0.02 13.45
C ALA A 1 16.69 -0.59 13.40
N GLY A 2 17.43 -0.56 12.27
CA GLY A 2 18.77 -1.15 12.13
C GLY A 2 19.78 -0.68 13.19
N LEU A 3 19.92 0.62 13.40
CA LEU A 3 20.80 1.18 14.48
C LEU A 3 20.40 0.72 15.88
N LEU A 4 19.12 0.58 16.17
CA LEU A 4 18.64 0.16 17.49
C LEU A 4 18.80 -1.36 17.68
N SER A 5 18.74 -2.16 16.62
CA SER A 5 18.99 -3.61 16.70
C SER A 5 20.46 -3.92 16.94
N ASP A 6 21.38 -3.12 16.40
CA ASP A 6 22.81 -3.28 16.58
C ASP A 6 23.30 -2.80 17.95
N LEU A 7 22.75 -1.68 18.45
CA LEU A 7 23.14 -1.09 19.74
C LEU A 7 22.45 -1.80 20.93
N TRP A 8 21.24 -2.28 20.72
CA TRP A 8 20.41 -2.94 21.73
C TRP A 8 19.69 -4.13 21.10
N HIS A 9 18.91 -4.87 21.85
CA HIS A 9 18.20 -6.04 21.35
C HIS A 9 17.01 -5.62 20.46
N TRP A 10 16.71 -6.36 19.37
CA TRP A 10 15.57 -6.10 18.47
C TRP A 10 14.22 -5.91 19.18
N LYS A 11 14.03 -6.57 20.35
CA LYS A 11 12.83 -6.41 21.20
C LYS A 11 12.62 -4.98 21.70
N MET A 12 13.69 -4.18 21.83
CA MET A 12 13.59 -2.79 22.31
C MET A 12 12.84 -1.88 21.32
N ILE A 13 12.87 -2.20 20.03
CA ILE A 13 12.12 -1.47 19.02
C ILE A 13 10.61 -1.56 19.28
N TYR A 14 10.14 -2.78 19.59
CA TYR A 14 8.72 -3.00 19.92
C TYR A 14 8.34 -2.37 21.26
N ALA A 15 9.21 -2.45 22.26
CA ALA A 15 8.98 -1.82 23.55
C ALA A 15 8.86 -0.29 23.44
N LEU A 16 9.80 0.35 22.73
CA LEU A 16 9.75 1.80 22.49
C LEU A 16 8.53 2.23 21.68
N SER A 17 8.18 1.46 20.64
CA SER A 17 6.96 1.71 19.87
C SER A 17 5.71 1.59 20.73
N GLY A 18 5.64 0.57 21.58
CA GLY A 18 4.54 0.36 22.52
C GLY A 18 4.39 1.51 23.51
N ILE A 19 5.51 1.96 24.11
CA ILE A 19 5.53 3.11 25.02
C ILE A 19 5.08 4.39 24.30
N ALA A 20 5.58 4.63 23.09
CA ALA A 20 5.20 5.81 22.29
C ALA A 20 3.69 5.80 21.97
N MET A 21 3.15 4.64 21.57
CA MET A 21 1.71 4.49 21.29
C MET A 21 0.87 4.68 22.55
N PHE A 22 1.30 4.16 23.70
CA PHE A 22 0.61 4.32 24.97
C PHE A 22 0.61 5.79 25.41
N ALA A 23 1.74 6.49 25.31
CA ALA A 23 1.85 7.91 25.59
C ALA A 23 0.93 8.73 24.67
N LEU A 24 0.90 8.42 23.38
CA LEU A 24 0.01 9.07 22.42
C LEU A 24 -1.47 8.83 22.77
N ALA A 25 -1.84 7.61 23.16
CA ALA A 25 -3.22 7.29 23.59
C ALA A 25 -3.63 8.10 24.82
N LEU A 26 -2.74 8.29 25.80
CA LEU A 26 -2.99 9.12 26.99
C LEU A 26 -3.18 10.60 26.62
N LEU A 27 -2.34 11.12 25.72
CA LEU A 27 -2.45 12.51 25.24
C LEU A 27 -3.75 12.76 24.46
N MET A 28 -4.23 11.77 23.72
CA MET A 28 -5.47 11.89 22.94
C MET A 28 -6.73 11.72 23.78
N LYS A 29 -6.68 10.98 24.90
CA LYS A 29 -7.85 10.66 25.74
C LYS A 29 -8.67 11.89 26.16
N GLY A 30 -8.01 13.04 26.40
CA GLY A 30 -8.67 14.30 26.80
C GLY A 30 -9.02 15.23 25.63
N LYS A 31 -8.57 14.94 24.41
CA LYS A 31 -8.74 15.84 23.25
C LYS A 31 -9.73 15.32 22.21
N LEU A 32 -10.16 14.06 22.32
CA LEU A 32 -11.11 13.46 21.38
C LEU A 32 -12.52 14.00 21.65
N PRO A 33 -13.23 14.53 20.63
CA PRO A 33 -14.62 14.93 20.75
C PRO A 33 -15.49 13.73 21.08
N GLN A 34 -16.42 13.91 22.04
CA GLN A 34 -17.41 12.88 22.34
C GLN A 34 -18.43 12.81 21.21
N LEU A 35 -18.36 11.77 20.41
CA LEU A 35 -19.34 11.51 19.37
C LEU A 35 -20.64 10.95 19.99
N PRO A 36 -21.81 11.32 19.44
CA PRO A 36 -23.08 10.77 19.90
C PRO A 36 -23.07 9.24 19.72
N LYS A 37 -23.53 8.53 20.78
CA LYS A 37 -23.64 7.06 20.74
C LYS A 37 -24.73 6.68 19.74
N LEU A 38 -24.32 6.19 18.59
CA LEU A 38 -25.24 5.58 17.63
C LEU A 38 -25.70 4.22 18.17
N LYS A 39 -27.01 4.03 18.30
CA LYS A 39 -27.63 2.72 18.64
C LYS A 39 -27.64 1.81 17.41
N ILE A 40 -26.46 1.40 16.95
CA ILE A 40 -26.30 0.49 15.80
C ILE A 40 -25.66 -0.77 16.32
N THR A 41 -26.25 -1.93 15.99
CA THR A 41 -25.70 -3.24 16.33
C THR A 41 -24.50 -3.56 15.42
N TYR A 42 -23.49 -4.26 15.94
CA TYR A 42 -22.34 -4.71 15.10
C TYR A 42 -22.81 -5.49 13.87
N PHE A 43 -23.84 -6.31 14.02
CA PHE A 43 -24.40 -7.08 12.89
C PHE A 43 -24.93 -6.17 11.78
N ASP A 44 -25.59 -5.05 12.13
CA ASP A 44 -26.10 -4.08 11.15
C ASP A 44 -24.96 -3.40 10.38
N ILE A 45 -23.81 -3.18 11.04
CA ILE A 45 -22.62 -2.64 10.38
C ILE A 45 -22.13 -3.62 9.32
N PHE A 46 -21.94 -4.90 9.66
CA PHE A 46 -21.49 -5.93 8.70
C PHE A 46 -22.49 -6.13 7.56
N LYS A 47 -23.78 -6.17 7.87
CA LYS A 47 -24.85 -6.24 6.86
C LYS A 47 -24.81 -5.06 5.90
N SER A 48 -24.59 -3.85 6.42
CA SER A 48 -24.49 -2.64 5.61
C SER A 48 -23.22 -2.62 4.75
N MET A 49 -22.09 -3.18 5.24
CA MET A 49 -20.88 -3.35 4.43
C MET A 49 -21.10 -4.34 3.29
N GLY A 50 -21.80 -5.46 3.55
CA GLY A 50 -22.19 -6.42 2.50
C GLY A 50 -23.07 -5.77 1.42
N SER A 51 -24.05 -4.95 1.80
CA SER A 51 -24.88 -4.22 0.85
C SER A 51 -24.10 -3.18 0.03
N LEU A 52 -23.12 -2.51 0.63
CA LEU A 52 -22.24 -1.55 -0.07
C LEU A 52 -21.39 -2.24 -1.15
N LEU A 53 -20.89 -3.45 -0.87
CA LEU A 53 -20.13 -4.23 -1.87
C LEU A 53 -20.98 -4.59 -3.09
N GLN A 54 -22.28 -4.84 -2.90
CA GLN A 54 -23.20 -5.17 -4.00
C GLN A 54 -23.65 -3.91 -4.77
N GLN A 55 -23.90 -2.81 -4.06
CA GLN A 55 -24.42 -1.57 -4.65
C GLN A 55 -23.36 -0.72 -5.34
N GLU A 56 -22.09 -0.84 -4.93
CA GLU A 56 -20.99 0.03 -5.39
C GLU A 56 -19.86 -0.79 -6.04
N PRO A 57 -20.01 -1.27 -7.29
CA PRO A 57 -18.95 -2.04 -7.97
C PRO A 57 -17.61 -1.29 -8.05
N ARG A 58 -17.64 0.05 -8.14
CA ARG A 58 -16.44 0.87 -8.14
C ARG A 58 -15.65 0.76 -6.84
N LEU A 59 -16.33 0.64 -5.70
CA LEU A 59 -15.68 0.38 -4.41
C LEU A 59 -14.91 -0.94 -4.46
N VAL A 60 -15.50 -1.99 -5.05
CA VAL A 60 -14.85 -3.31 -5.19
C VAL A 60 -13.62 -3.21 -6.09
N PHE A 61 -13.75 -2.62 -7.29
CA PHE A 61 -12.62 -2.48 -8.21
C PHE A 61 -11.47 -1.68 -7.60
N ARG A 62 -11.76 -0.56 -6.94
CA ARG A 62 -10.74 0.28 -6.28
C ARG A 62 -10.09 -0.43 -5.09
N SER A 63 -10.85 -1.20 -4.33
CA SER A 63 -10.32 -1.96 -3.19
C SER A 63 -9.39 -3.09 -3.66
N ILE A 64 -9.77 -3.80 -4.72
CA ILE A 64 -8.93 -4.85 -5.31
C ILE A 64 -7.67 -4.26 -5.95
N THR A 65 -7.79 -3.14 -6.66
CA THR A 65 -6.62 -2.39 -7.19
C THR A 65 -5.64 -2.04 -6.06
N GLY A 66 -6.15 -1.50 -4.95
CA GLY A 66 -5.34 -1.19 -3.77
C GLY A 66 -4.71 -2.42 -3.14
N GLY A 67 -5.47 -3.52 -3.04
CA GLY A 67 -5.00 -4.80 -2.51
C GLY A 67 -3.83 -5.37 -3.31
N PHE A 68 -3.92 -5.41 -4.63
CA PHE A 68 -2.83 -5.88 -5.50
C PHE A 68 -1.60 -4.94 -5.48
N ALA A 69 -1.82 -3.62 -5.47
CA ALA A 69 -0.73 -2.66 -5.37
C ALA A 69 0.04 -2.81 -4.04
N PHE A 70 -0.69 -2.99 -2.93
CA PHE A 70 -0.07 -3.21 -1.63
C PHE A 70 0.52 -4.62 -1.48
N ALA A 71 -0.05 -5.63 -2.16
CA ALA A 71 0.54 -6.96 -2.23
C ALA A 71 1.95 -6.90 -2.85
N ALA A 72 2.10 -6.20 -3.97
CA ALA A 72 3.40 -6.01 -4.62
C ALA A 72 4.41 -5.30 -3.71
N MET A 73 3.99 -4.28 -2.96
CA MET A 73 4.85 -3.59 -1.99
C MET A 73 5.22 -4.47 -0.79
N SER A 74 4.26 -5.21 -0.23
CA SER A 74 4.49 -6.11 0.91
C SER A 74 5.42 -7.28 0.53
N MET A 75 5.30 -7.77 -0.70
CA MET A 75 6.24 -8.73 -1.29
C MET A 75 7.67 -8.18 -1.26
N LEU A 76 7.88 -6.94 -1.72
CA LEU A 76 9.18 -6.30 -1.69
C LEU A 76 9.69 -6.15 -0.25
N PHE A 77 8.86 -5.71 0.69
CA PHE A 77 9.26 -5.58 2.10
C PHE A 77 9.67 -6.89 2.74
N SER A 78 9.05 -8.01 2.38
CA SER A 78 9.41 -9.32 2.93
C SER A 78 10.69 -9.91 2.33
N THR A 79 11.16 -9.39 1.20
CA THR A 79 12.32 -9.92 0.48
C THR A 79 13.52 -8.96 0.40
N ILE A 80 13.34 -7.67 0.81
CA ILE A 80 14.40 -6.66 0.75
C ILE A 80 15.67 -7.07 1.52
N ALA A 81 15.51 -7.54 2.75
CA ALA A 81 16.64 -7.97 3.56
C ALA A 81 17.31 -9.19 2.93
N LEU A 82 16.53 -10.15 2.45
CA LEU A 82 17.04 -11.37 1.81
C LEU A 82 17.92 -11.05 0.60
N LEU A 83 17.53 -10.06 -0.23
CA LEU A 83 18.34 -9.64 -1.38
C LEU A 83 19.57 -8.86 -0.96
N LEU A 84 19.39 -7.80 -0.14
CA LEU A 84 20.45 -6.86 0.11
C LEU A 84 21.55 -7.38 1.07
N THR A 85 21.24 -8.37 1.91
CA THR A 85 22.24 -9.03 2.77
C THR A 85 22.94 -10.21 2.08
N SER A 86 22.40 -10.68 0.95
CA SER A 86 23.00 -11.76 0.14
C SER A 86 23.95 -11.22 -0.92
N GLU A 87 24.67 -12.12 -1.61
CA GLU A 87 25.41 -11.74 -2.81
C GLU A 87 24.48 -11.20 -3.91
N PRO A 88 24.91 -10.20 -4.68
CA PRO A 88 26.23 -9.58 -4.74
C PRO A 88 26.43 -8.39 -3.76
N PHE A 89 25.43 -8.00 -2.97
CA PHE A 89 25.48 -6.74 -2.20
C PHE A 89 26.10 -6.87 -0.83
N GLN A 90 25.79 -7.93 -0.08
CA GLN A 90 26.31 -8.21 1.27
C GLN A 90 26.24 -6.99 2.22
N LEU A 91 25.15 -6.21 2.15
CA LEU A 91 24.99 -5.02 2.97
C LEU A 91 24.72 -5.39 4.42
N SER A 92 25.24 -4.58 5.33
CA SER A 92 24.87 -4.66 6.75
C SER A 92 23.43 -4.21 6.97
N ASP A 93 22.80 -4.65 8.06
CA ASP A 93 21.42 -4.28 8.44
C ASP A 93 21.22 -2.77 8.53
N VAL A 94 22.27 -2.03 8.94
CA VAL A 94 22.26 -0.56 8.97
C VAL A 94 22.13 0.02 7.56
N LEU A 95 22.91 -0.48 6.60
CA LEU A 95 22.86 -0.01 5.21
C LEU A 95 21.54 -0.38 4.54
N VAL A 96 20.98 -1.57 4.80
CA VAL A 96 19.62 -1.92 4.38
C VAL A 96 18.61 -0.91 4.93
N GLY A 97 18.73 -0.53 6.21
CA GLY A 97 17.92 0.52 6.83
C GLY A 97 18.05 1.88 6.14
N VAL A 98 19.27 2.27 5.75
CA VAL A 98 19.52 3.53 5.00
C VAL A 98 18.87 3.50 3.62
N VAL A 99 19.00 2.41 2.89
CA VAL A 99 18.34 2.24 1.58
C VAL A 99 16.82 2.39 1.70
N THR A 100 16.21 1.86 2.76
CA THR A 100 14.76 1.98 2.98
C THR A 100 14.28 3.39 3.29
N LEU A 101 15.16 4.31 3.73
CA LEU A 101 14.80 5.72 3.96
C LEU A 101 14.36 6.43 2.68
N VAL A 102 14.79 5.97 1.51
CA VAL A 102 14.32 6.49 0.21
C VAL A 102 12.80 6.39 0.07
N GLY A 103 12.16 5.44 0.74
CA GLY A 103 10.70 5.33 0.78
C GLY A 103 9.97 6.54 1.39
N VAL A 104 10.65 7.38 2.17
CA VAL A 104 10.09 8.62 2.74
C VAL A 104 9.60 9.57 1.64
N PHE A 105 10.26 9.59 0.47
CA PHE A 105 9.81 10.41 -0.67
C PHE A 105 8.40 10.04 -1.14
N GLY A 106 8.02 8.75 -1.10
CA GLY A 106 6.65 8.31 -1.38
C GLY A 106 5.65 8.89 -0.38
N ALA A 107 5.97 8.87 0.91
CA ALA A 107 5.10 9.43 1.94
C ALA A 107 4.93 10.96 1.80
N LEU A 108 6.01 11.68 1.54
CA LEU A 108 5.98 13.14 1.36
C LEU A 108 5.18 13.54 0.11
N SER A 109 5.22 12.74 -0.96
CA SER A 109 4.49 13.02 -2.20
C SER A 109 2.97 12.95 -2.03
N THR A 110 2.46 12.22 -1.04
CA THR A 110 1.02 11.99 -0.80
C THR A 110 0.23 13.30 -0.69
N GLN A 111 0.81 14.33 -0.06
CA GLN A 111 0.14 15.64 0.09
C GLN A 111 -0.10 16.34 -1.25
N TRP A 112 0.87 16.28 -2.16
CA TRP A 112 0.73 16.89 -3.50
C TRP A 112 -0.20 16.06 -4.38
N ILE A 113 -0.07 14.75 -4.34
CA ILE A 113 -0.95 13.81 -5.05
C ILE A 113 -2.40 14.03 -4.66
N GLY A 114 -2.71 14.15 -3.35
CA GLY A 114 -4.05 14.43 -2.86
C GLY A 114 -4.62 15.73 -3.44
N LYS A 115 -3.84 16.83 -3.40
CA LYS A 115 -4.26 18.12 -3.97
C LYS A 115 -4.57 18.04 -5.47
N TRP A 116 -3.81 17.29 -6.24
CA TRP A 116 -4.06 17.11 -7.68
C TRP A 116 -5.27 16.22 -7.94
N ALA A 117 -5.44 15.15 -7.13
CA ALA A 117 -6.62 14.31 -7.19
C ALA A 117 -7.91 15.10 -6.89
N ASP A 118 -7.87 16.02 -5.92
CA ASP A 118 -9.00 16.88 -5.57
C ASP A 118 -9.35 17.89 -6.68
N ARG A 119 -8.36 18.28 -7.48
CA ARG A 119 -8.56 19.14 -8.66
C ARG A 119 -9.16 18.42 -9.89
N GLY A 120 -9.50 17.13 -9.77
CA GLY A 120 -10.13 16.35 -10.83
C GLY A 120 -9.17 15.47 -11.64
N TYR A 121 -7.86 15.50 -11.36
CA TYR A 121 -6.87 14.69 -12.08
C TYR A 121 -6.80 13.23 -11.60
N THR A 122 -7.79 12.75 -10.83
CA THR A 122 -7.80 11.41 -10.22
C THR A 122 -7.61 10.29 -11.25
N LEU A 123 -8.25 10.37 -12.42
CA LEU A 123 -8.11 9.35 -13.47
C LEU A 123 -6.68 9.30 -14.01
N LEU A 124 -6.12 10.47 -14.38
CA LEU A 124 -4.75 10.57 -14.86
C LEU A 124 -3.76 10.03 -13.84
N LEU A 125 -3.90 10.47 -12.59
CA LEU A 125 -3.03 10.04 -11.48
C LEU A 125 -3.17 8.53 -11.19
N THR A 126 -4.34 7.94 -11.36
CA THR A 126 -4.52 6.48 -11.24
C THR A 126 -3.63 5.75 -12.27
N TRP A 127 -3.64 6.19 -13.52
CA TRP A 127 -2.81 5.57 -14.57
C TRP A 127 -1.31 5.86 -14.39
N VAL A 128 -0.96 7.08 -13.96
CA VAL A 128 0.42 7.41 -13.59
C VAL A 128 0.88 6.51 -12.43
N GLY A 129 0.06 6.31 -11.40
CA GLY A 129 0.37 5.44 -10.29
C GLY A 129 0.59 3.98 -10.72
N CYS A 130 -0.31 3.42 -11.52
CA CYS A 130 -0.17 2.06 -12.05
C CYS A 130 1.07 1.91 -12.96
N GLY A 131 1.32 2.90 -13.82
CA GLY A 131 2.51 2.92 -14.68
C GLY A 131 3.81 3.02 -13.88
N THR A 132 3.84 3.85 -12.84
CA THR A 132 4.98 3.98 -11.94
C THR A 132 5.23 2.68 -11.16
N LEU A 133 4.17 1.99 -10.70
CA LEU A 133 4.28 0.67 -10.10
C LEU A 133 4.86 -0.36 -11.07
N ALA A 134 4.39 -0.39 -12.32
CA ALA A 134 4.92 -1.30 -13.32
C ALA A 134 6.40 -1.01 -13.63
N LEU A 135 6.75 0.25 -13.83
CA LEU A 135 8.12 0.69 -14.08
C LEU A 135 9.04 0.37 -12.90
N SER A 136 8.53 0.46 -11.66
CA SER A 136 9.32 0.14 -10.47
C SER A 136 9.84 -1.30 -10.49
N TRP A 137 9.03 -2.26 -10.92
CA TRP A 137 9.42 -3.68 -10.98
C TRP A 137 10.44 -3.96 -12.09
N VAL A 138 10.46 -3.16 -13.17
CA VAL A 138 11.54 -3.23 -14.17
C VAL A 138 12.87 -2.82 -13.53
N PHE A 139 12.90 -1.70 -12.81
CA PHE A 139 14.09 -1.25 -12.09
C PHE A 139 14.50 -2.21 -10.96
N LEU A 140 13.53 -2.79 -10.25
CA LEU A 140 13.80 -3.79 -9.21
C LEU A 140 14.37 -5.08 -9.81
N TYR A 141 13.93 -5.51 -10.99
CA TYR A 141 14.52 -6.64 -11.69
C TYR A 141 15.99 -6.39 -12.02
N LEU A 142 16.31 -5.24 -12.61
CA LEU A 142 17.68 -4.79 -12.86
C LEU A 142 18.45 -4.58 -11.55
N GLY A 143 17.73 -4.29 -10.48
CA GLY A 143 18.24 -4.12 -9.13
C GLY A 143 18.77 -5.39 -8.48
N GLY A 144 18.55 -6.57 -9.07
CA GLY A 144 19.17 -7.82 -8.60
C GLY A 144 20.70 -7.83 -8.72
N SER A 145 21.27 -7.02 -9.61
CA SER A 145 22.72 -6.87 -9.82
C SER A 145 23.24 -5.44 -9.62
N SER A 146 22.36 -4.44 -9.48
CA SER A 146 22.70 -3.03 -9.40
C SER A 146 21.96 -2.34 -8.25
N LEU A 147 22.69 -1.94 -7.22
CA LEU A 147 22.12 -1.24 -6.07
C LEU A 147 21.44 0.09 -6.47
N ILE A 148 22.00 0.80 -7.46
CA ILE A 148 21.42 2.05 -7.96
C ILE A 148 20.04 1.78 -8.58
N SER A 149 19.94 0.76 -9.45
CA SER A 149 18.66 0.34 -10.04
C SER A 149 17.66 -0.08 -8.97
N TYR A 150 18.13 -0.79 -7.94
CA TYR A 150 17.28 -1.18 -6.80
C TYR A 150 16.72 0.06 -6.07
N ILE A 151 17.56 1.03 -5.74
CA ILE A 151 17.15 2.28 -5.07
C ILE A 151 16.11 3.04 -5.89
N ILE A 152 16.33 3.16 -7.21
CA ILE A 152 15.36 3.80 -8.11
C ILE A 152 14.04 3.02 -8.11
N GLY A 153 14.07 1.71 -8.26
CA GLY A 153 12.89 0.85 -8.21
C GLY A 153 12.14 0.96 -6.88
N TYR A 154 12.88 1.01 -5.77
CA TYR A 154 12.32 1.18 -4.44
C TYR A 154 11.66 2.56 -4.24
N ALA A 155 12.26 3.62 -4.77
CA ALA A 155 11.64 4.96 -4.76
C ALA A 155 10.35 4.98 -5.59
N LEU A 156 10.38 4.40 -6.79
CA LEU A 156 9.25 4.35 -7.70
C LEU A 156 8.08 3.53 -7.15
N ILE A 157 8.32 2.39 -6.50
CA ILE A 157 7.23 1.59 -5.94
C ILE A 157 6.52 2.33 -4.80
N ASN A 158 7.27 3.03 -3.96
CA ASN A 158 6.70 3.86 -2.89
C ASN A 158 5.87 5.01 -3.46
N LEU A 159 6.37 5.71 -4.49
CA LEU A 159 5.64 6.78 -5.16
C LEU A 159 4.39 6.26 -5.87
N GLY A 160 4.51 5.16 -6.60
CA GLY A 160 3.40 4.53 -7.32
C GLY A 160 2.29 4.05 -6.38
N LEU A 161 2.66 3.42 -5.25
CA LEU A 161 1.72 2.99 -4.23
C LEU A 161 1.02 4.18 -3.58
N ALA A 162 1.76 5.22 -3.17
CA ALA A 162 1.21 6.43 -2.58
C ALA A 162 0.19 7.10 -3.53
N THR A 163 0.52 7.16 -4.83
CA THR A 163 -0.34 7.72 -5.86
C THR A 163 -1.62 6.89 -6.03
N THR A 164 -1.49 5.59 -6.23
CA THR A 164 -2.62 4.68 -6.42
C THR A 164 -3.53 4.67 -5.19
N HIS A 165 -2.95 4.58 -3.99
CA HIS A 165 -3.70 4.59 -2.74
C HIS A 165 -4.49 5.89 -2.53
N SER A 166 -3.85 7.06 -2.72
CA SER A 166 -4.51 8.36 -2.60
C SER A 166 -5.65 8.54 -3.60
N CYS A 167 -5.46 8.09 -4.86
CA CYS A 167 -6.49 8.12 -5.88
C CYS A 167 -7.66 7.20 -5.55
N ASN A 168 -7.39 5.99 -5.06
CA ASN A 168 -8.43 5.07 -4.64
C ASN A 168 -9.25 5.65 -3.48
N GLN A 169 -8.61 6.20 -2.44
CA GLN A 169 -9.32 6.86 -1.34
C GLN A 169 -10.15 8.05 -1.80
N ASN A 170 -9.62 8.89 -2.71
CA ASN A 170 -10.36 10.02 -3.27
C ASN A 170 -11.65 9.55 -3.97
N VAL A 171 -11.59 8.48 -4.77
CA VAL A 171 -12.76 7.93 -5.44
C VAL A 171 -13.76 7.36 -4.44
N ILE A 172 -13.34 6.45 -3.57
CA ILE A 172 -14.26 5.72 -2.69
C ILE A 172 -14.97 6.64 -1.69
N PHE A 173 -14.31 7.71 -1.20
CA PHE A 173 -14.93 8.67 -0.30
C PHE A 173 -15.95 9.59 -0.97
N ARG A 174 -15.85 9.76 -2.31
CA ARG A 174 -16.84 10.51 -3.11
C ARG A 174 -18.05 9.66 -3.49
N LEU A 175 -17.88 8.32 -3.61
CA LEU A 175 -19.00 7.41 -3.93
C LEU A 175 -20.09 7.42 -2.85
N ARG A 176 -19.69 7.40 -1.59
CA ARG A 176 -20.62 7.34 -0.45
C ARG A 176 -20.16 8.28 0.68
N PRO A 177 -20.42 9.59 0.55
CA PRO A 177 -20.04 10.58 1.57
C PRO A 177 -20.71 10.34 2.94
N ASP A 178 -21.91 9.71 2.94
CA ASP A 178 -22.69 9.30 4.11
C ASP A 178 -22.12 8.08 4.85
N ALA A 179 -21.26 7.29 4.19
CA ALA A 179 -20.77 6.02 4.70
C ALA A 179 -19.24 5.91 4.71
N LYS A 180 -18.50 7.02 4.76
CA LYS A 180 -17.02 7.07 4.62
C LYS A 180 -16.28 6.06 5.49
N SER A 181 -16.68 5.91 6.76
CA SER A 181 -16.03 4.95 7.67
C SER A 181 -16.19 3.51 7.19
N ARG A 182 -17.40 3.10 6.76
CA ARG A 182 -17.69 1.75 6.27
C ARG A 182 -16.98 1.45 4.96
N VAL A 183 -17.00 2.41 4.03
CA VAL A 183 -16.27 2.34 2.75
C VAL A 183 -14.76 2.19 3.00
N ASN A 184 -14.21 2.99 3.92
CA ASN A 184 -12.79 2.88 4.26
C ASN A 184 -12.47 1.53 4.92
N SER A 185 -13.34 1.01 5.78
CA SER A 185 -13.12 -0.31 6.40
C SER A 185 -13.07 -1.43 5.36
N ILE A 186 -13.98 -1.42 4.38
CA ILE A 186 -13.96 -2.38 3.27
C ILE A 186 -12.66 -2.27 2.48
N TYR A 187 -12.30 -1.04 2.09
CA TYR A 187 -11.08 -0.78 1.33
C TYR A 187 -9.84 -1.26 2.07
N MET A 188 -9.68 -0.86 3.34
CA MET A 188 -8.51 -1.22 4.15
C MET A 188 -8.44 -2.72 4.45
N THR A 189 -9.58 -3.39 4.62
CA THR A 189 -9.61 -4.86 4.79
C THR A 189 -9.04 -5.56 3.56
N LEU A 190 -9.50 -5.24 2.36
CA LEU A 190 -8.98 -5.83 1.11
C LEU A 190 -7.53 -5.42 0.86
N TYR A 191 -7.17 -4.20 1.20
CA TYR A 191 -5.81 -3.69 1.11
C TYR A 191 -4.84 -4.53 1.96
N PHE A 192 -5.15 -4.77 3.24
CA PHE A 192 -4.29 -5.55 4.13
C PHE A 192 -4.33 -7.06 3.86
N ILE A 193 -5.46 -7.61 3.38
CA ILE A 193 -5.49 -8.99 2.87
C ILE A 193 -4.51 -9.12 1.70
N GLY A 194 -4.54 -8.17 0.75
CA GLY A 194 -3.56 -8.12 -0.33
C GLY A 194 -2.12 -8.08 0.20
N GLY A 195 -1.83 -7.23 1.18
CA GLY A 195 -0.51 -7.16 1.81
C GLY A 195 -0.06 -8.47 2.45
N ALA A 196 -0.93 -9.15 3.17
CA ALA A 196 -0.62 -10.45 3.78
C ALA A 196 -0.32 -11.52 2.72
N CYS A 197 -1.16 -11.60 1.68
CA CYS A 197 -0.92 -12.51 0.55
C CYS A 197 0.37 -12.16 -0.19
N GLY A 198 0.64 -10.87 -0.42
CA GLY A 198 1.86 -10.42 -1.09
C GLY A 198 3.12 -10.78 -0.32
N SER A 199 3.13 -10.59 0.99
CA SER A 199 4.25 -11.00 1.85
C SER A 199 4.50 -12.51 1.79
N ALA A 200 3.46 -13.33 1.89
CA ALA A 200 3.56 -14.78 1.77
C ALA A 200 4.07 -15.21 0.40
N LEU A 201 3.52 -14.63 -0.68
CA LEU A 201 3.96 -14.88 -2.05
C LEU A 201 5.41 -14.45 -2.27
N GLY A 202 5.86 -13.36 -1.64
CA GLY A 202 7.24 -12.89 -1.74
C GLY A 202 8.24 -13.90 -1.19
N VAL A 203 8.01 -14.37 0.03
CA VAL A 203 8.86 -15.38 0.66
C VAL A 203 8.82 -16.68 -0.14
N TYR A 204 7.64 -17.11 -0.58
CA TYR A 204 7.51 -18.31 -1.41
C TYR A 204 8.27 -18.19 -2.74
N ALA A 205 8.10 -17.10 -3.47
CA ALA A 205 8.77 -16.87 -4.75
C ALA A 205 10.29 -16.80 -4.59
N TRP A 206 10.77 -16.17 -3.51
CA TRP A 206 12.19 -16.11 -3.19
C TRP A 206 12.80 -17.51 -3.00
N HIS A 207 12.15 -18.37 -2.23
CA HIS A 207 12.66 -19.73 -1.96
C HIS A 207 12.63 -20.66 -3.17
N HIS A 208 11.75 -20.42 -4.16
CA HIS A 208 11.61 -21.29 -5.34
C HIS A 208 12.36 -20.79 -6.59
N GLY A 209 12.72 -19.53 -6.67
CA GLY A 209 13.39 -18.99 -7.86
C GLY A 209 14.12 -17.68 -7.62
N GLY A 210 14.44 -17.37 -6.37
CA GLY A 210 15.22 -16.21 -5.99
C GLY A 210 14.58 -14.88 -6.39
N TRP A 211 15.42 -13.88 -6.60
CA TRP A 211 14.99 -12.54 -6.95
C TRP A 211 14.22 -12.45 -8.27
N THR A 212 14.63 -13.22 -9.28
CA THR A 212 13.94 -13.24 -10.57
C THR A 212 12.48 -13.68 -10.44
N SER A 213 12.23 -14.77 -9.70
CA SER A 213 10.87 -15.24 -9.43
C SER A 213 10.06 -14.21 -8.65
N THR A 214 10.66 -13.58 -7.65
CA THR A 214 10.03 -12.50 -6.88
C THR A 214 9.61 -11.35 -7.81
N CYS A 215 10.46 -10.93 -8.73
CA CYS A 215 10.13 -9.86 -9.68
C CYS A 215 9.01 -10.25 -10.66
N LEU A 216 9.00 -11.49 -11.16
CA LEU A 216 7.95 -11.98 -12.04
C LEU A 216 6.58 -12.01 -11.36
N VAL A 217 6.52 -12.44 -10.11
CA VAL A 217 5.28 -12.41 -9.34
C VAL A 217 4.89 -10.96 -9.02
N GLY A 218 5.85 -10.11 -8.64
CA GLY A 218 5.60 -8.71 -8.34
C GLY A 218 5.01 -7.92 -9.51
N ILE A 219 5.55 -8.09 -10.72
CA ILE A 219 5.01 -7.44 -11.92
C ILE A 219 3.62 -7.99 -12.25
N THR A 220 3.37 -9.29 -12.03
CA THR A 220 2.05 -9.88 -12.21
C THR A 220 1.01 -9.25 -11.29
N LEU A 221 1.33 -9.05 -10.02
CA LEU A 221 0.45 -8.38 -9.06
C LEU A 221 0.13 -6.94 -9.49
N VAL A 222 1.13 -6.19 -9.97
CA VAL A 222 0.92 -4.82 -10.46
C VAL A 222 0.09 -4.80 -11.75
N MET A 223 0.30 -5.73 -12.65
CA MET A 223 -0.54 -5.86 -13.86
C MET A 223 -2.00 -6.16 -13.49
N MET A 224 -2.24 -7.01 -12.48
CA MET A 224 -3.60 -7.23 -11.96
C MET A 224 -4.20 -5.96 -11.36
N ALA A 225 -3.42 -5.16 -10.62
CA ALA A 225 -3.89 -3.86 -10.15
C ALA A 225 -4.30 -2.95 -11.32
N GLY A 226 -3.51 -2.92 -12.40
CA GLY A 226 -3.83 -2.17 -13.62
C GLY A 226 -5.11 -2.65 -14.30
N VAL A 227 -5.34 -3.97 -14.38
CA VAL A 227 -6.58 -4.55 -14.93
C VAL A 227 -7.81 -4.07 -14.15
N PHE A 228 -7.78 -4.12 -12.82
CA PHE A 228 -8.91 -3.66 -12.00
C PHE A 228 -9.10 -2.14 -12.06
N ALA A 229 -8.04 -1.36 -12.20
CA ALA A 229 -8.12 0.08 -12.46
C ALA A 229 -8.77 0.37 -13.83
N LEU A 230 -8.49 -0.46 -14.84
CA LEU A 230 -9.14 -0.38 -16.16
C LEU A 230 -10.63 -0.70 -16.05
N LEU A 231 -11.00 -1.77 -15.35
CA LEU A 231 -12.40 -2.14 -15.13
C LEU A 231 -13.18 -1.01 -14.45
N ASP A 232 -12.61 -0.36 -13.40
CA ASP A 232 -13.23 0.83 -12.79
C ASP A 232 -13.42 1.96 -13.79
N THR A 233 -12.41 2.23 -14.62
CA THR A 233 -12.47 3.30 -15.61
C THR A 233 -13.55 3.05 -16.67
N LEU A 234 -13.65 1.83 -17.18
CA LEU A 234 -14.66 1.43 -18.16
C LEU A 234 -16.08 1.50 -17.57
N TYR A 235 -16.23 1.00 -16.34
CA TYR A 235 -17.50 1.05 -15.62
C TYR A 235 -17.96 2.50 -15.37
N SER A 236 -17.05 3.37 -14.95
CA SER A 236 -17.34 4.80 -14.71
C SER A 236 -17.77 5.51 -15.98
N LYS A 237 -17.12 5.23 -17.11
CA LYS A 237 -17.52 5.81 -18.41
C LYS A 237 -18.92 5.37 -18.82
N LYS A 238 -19.27 4.10 -18.63
CA LYS A 238 -20.60 3.59 -18.96
C LYS A 238 -21.71 4.29 -18.17
N GLN A 239 -21.46 4.58 -16.88
CA GLN A 239 -22.42 5.31 -16.03
C GLN A 239 -22.59 6.79 -16.42
N SER A 240 -21.58 7.42 -17.02
CA SER A 240 -21.68 8.83 -17.46
C SER A 240 -22.40 9.02 -18.79
N ILE A 241 -22.67 7.94 -19.51
CA ILE A 241 -23.35 7.95 -20.84
C ILE A 241 -24.81 7.48 -20.70
N ALA A 242 -25.13 6.73 -19.64
CA ALA A 242 -26.48 6.29 -19.33
C ALA A 242 -27.24 7.32 -18.49
#